data_76a94bc720a4e6661c45e1c53be7d4df
#
_entry.id   76a94bc720a4e6661c45e1c53be7d4df
#
_cell.length_a   1.000
_cell.length_b   1.000
_cell.length_c   1.000
_cell.angle_alpha   90.00
_cell.angle_beta   90.00
_cell.angle_gamma   90.00
#
_symmetry.space_group_name_H-M   'P 1'
#
loop_
_entity.id
_entity.type
_entity.pdbx_description
1 polymer ?
#
loop_
_entity_poly.entity_id
_entity_poly.type
_entity_poly.pdbx_seq_one_letter_code
_entity_poly.pdbx_strand_id
1 'polypeptide(L)'
;VQRRVEAEAAALFRHAVAARSAWLGQRIAAEALARSADLTERAWQLGEGRLAETLAARRLAHEAQLAAQSARLDAREAYWRLMLDAHRLWALDEDAHPGHHPP
;
A
#
# COMPACT_ATOMS: atom_id res chain seq x y z
N VAL A 1 28.09 2.45 14.15
CA VAL A 1 26.88 1.72 14.55
C VAL A 1 25.65 2.62 14.47
N GLN A 2 25.71 3.84 14.99
CA GLN A 2 24.59 4.78 14.98
C GLN A 2 24.23 5.24 13.57
N ARG A 3 25.20 5.51 12.71
CA ARG A 3 24.98 5.88 11.30
C ARG A 3 24.28 4.78 10.51
N ARG A 4 24.63 3.54 10.78
CA ARG A 4 24.00 2.38 10.14
C ARG A 4 22.53 2.27 10.52
N VAL A 5 22.22 2.44 11.81
CA VAL A 5 20.87 2.38 12.33
C VAL A 5 20.02 3.52 11.76
N GLU A 6 20.56 4.73 11.69
CA GLU A 6 19.87 5.89 11.09
C GLU A 6 19.63 5.68 9.60
N ALA A 7 20.59 5.10 8.87
CA ALA A 7 20.46 4.78 7.45
C ALA A 7 19.38 3.73 7.22
N GLU A 8 19.33 2.70 8.06
CA GLU A 8 18.30 1.66 8.00
C GLU A 8 16.93 2.22 8.29
N ALA A 9 16.80 3.10 9.29
CA ALA A 9 15.55 3.77 9.61
C ALA A 9 15.06 4.65 8.46
N ALA A 10 15.96 5.41 7.84
CA ALA A 10 15.64 6.23 6.68
C ALA A 10 15.19 5.38 5.49
N ALA A 11 15.83 4.23 5.27
CA ALA A 11 15.46 3.30 4.20
C ALA A 11 14.06 2.71 4.45
N LEU A 12 13.74 2.32 5.70
CA LEU A 12 12.43 1.80 6.07
C LEU A 12 11.34 2.87 5.91
N PHE A 13 11.65 4.11 6.25
CA PHE A 13 10.73 5.23 6.05
C PHE A 13 10.42 5.43 4.56
N ARG A 14 11.45 5.48 3.72
CA ARG A 14 11.25 5.61 2.27
C ARG A 14 10.46 4.45 1.69
N HIS A 15 10.72 3.25 2.17
CA HIS A 15 9.99 2.05 1.74
C HIS A 15 8.51 2.14 2.13
N ALA A 16 8.21 2.59 3.35
CA ALA A 16 6.83 2.75 3.82
C ALA A 16 6.08 3.81 3.01
N VAL A 17 6.72 4.92 2.69
CA VAL A 17 6.13 5.99 1.86
C VAL A 17 5.84 5.46 0.45
N ALA A 18 6.81 4.76 -0.16
CA ALA A 18 6.66 4.19 -1.49
C ALA A 18 5.54 3.13 -1.53
N ALA A 19 5.47 2.25 -0.52
CA ALA A 19 4.44 1.21 -0.43
C ALA A 19 3.04 1.82 -0.28
N ARG A 20 2.89 2.87 0.52
CA ARG A 20 1.63 3.59 0.66
C ARG A 20 1.22 4.26 -0.65
N SER A 21 2.15 4.91 -1.33
CA SER A 21 1.90 5.55 -2.62
C SER A 21 1.46 4.53 -3.68
N ALA A 22 2.13 3.37 -3.72
CA ALA A 22 1.77 2.28 -4.62
C ALA A 22 0.35 1.77 -4.33
N TRP A 23 0.00 1.57 -3.06
CA TRP A 23 -1.35 1.16 -2.68
C TRP A 23 -2.40 2.17 -3.12
N LEU A 24 -2.20 3.47 -2.86
CA LEU A 24 -3.15 4.51 -3.26
C LEU A 24 -3.34 4.55 -4.78
N GLY A 25 -2.25 4.40 -5.55
CA GLY A 25 -2.31 4.32 -7.01
C GLY A 25 -3.10 3.10 -7.50
N GLN A 26 -2.85 1.94 -6.91
CA GLN A 26 -3.57 0.70 -7.24
C GLN A 26 -5.05 0.80 -6.90
N ARG A 27 -5.39 1.43 -5.77
CA ARG A 27 -6.78 1.62 -5.37
C ARG A 27 -7.53 2.52 -6.37
N ILE A 28 -6.91 3.62 -6.79
CA ILE A 28 -7.50 4.53 -7.78
C ILE A 28 -7.72 3.80 -9.10
N ALA A 29 -6.73 3.02 -9.55
CA ALA A 29 -6.84 2.22 -10.78
C ALA A 29 -7.96 1.19 -10.67
N ALA A 30 -8.08 0.50 -9.55
CA ALA A 30 -9.11 -0.51 -9.32
C ALA A 30 -10.51 0.11 -9.35
N GLU A 31 -10.69 1.28 -8.74
CA GLU A 31 -11.96 2.00 -8.75
C GLU A 31 -12.34 2.44 -10.16
N ALA A 32 -11.37 2.93 -10.95
CA ALA A 32 -11.60 3.33 -12.34
C ALA A 32 -12.01 2.14 -13.21
N LEU A 33 -11.34 1.00 -13.07
CA LEU A 33 -11.66 -0.21 -13.82
C LEU A 33 -13.01 -0.80 -13.41
N ALA A 34 -13.38 -0.71 -12.14
CA ALA A 34 -14.70 -1.12 -11.66
C ALA A 34 -15.80 -0.29 -12.30
N ARG A 35 -15.63 1.03 -12.36
CA ARG A 35 -16.59 1.91 -13.03
C ARG A 35 -16.69 1.61 -14.51
N SER A 36 -15.58 1.39 -15.18
CA SER A 36 -15.54 1.01 -16.59
C SER A 36 -16.27 -0.31 -16.84
N ALA A 37 -16.06 -1.31 -15.95
CA ALA A 37 -16.75 -2.59 -16.04
C ALA A 37 -18.27 -2.43 -15.88
N ASP A 38 -18.71 -1.59 -14.94
CA ASP A 38 -20.13 -1.31 -14.73
C ASP A 38 -20.77 -0.69 -15.98
N LEU A 39 -20.09 0.27 -16.60
CA LEU A 39 -20.56 0.90 -17.85
C LEU A 39 -20.65 -0.09 -19.01
N THR A 40 -19.63 -0.95 -19.14
CA THR A 40 -19.60 -1.99 -20.18
C THR A 40 -20.73 -2.99 -20.01
N GLU A 41 -20.98 -3.42 -18.75
CA GLU A 41 -22.09 -4.32 -18.44
C GLU A 41 -23.44 -3.70 -18.72
N ARG A 42 -23.60 -2.42 -18.40
CA ARG A 42 -24.83 -1.68 -18.67
C ARG A 42 -25.10 -1.58 -20.18
N ALA A 43 -24.06 -1.30 -20.98
CA ALA A 43 -24.18 -1.30 -22.42
C ALA A 43 -24.62 -2.66 -22.98
N TRP A 44 -24.05 -3.73 -22.45
CA TRP A 44 -24.43 -5.10 -22.81
C TRP A 44 -25.90 -5.39 -22.45
N GLN A 45 -26.33 -5.00 -21.25
CA GLN A 45 -27.73 -5.17 -20.82
C GLN A 45 -28.73 -4.44 -21.71
N LEU A 46 -28.31 -3.32 -22.30
CA LEU A 46 -29.09 -2.52 -23.23
C LEU A 46 -28.98 -3.00 -24.69
N GLY A 47 -28.23 -4.08 -24.92
CA GLY A 47 -28.04 -4.64 -26.27
C GLY A 47 -26.97 -3.93 -27.12
N GLU A 48 -26.15 -3.06 -26.50
CA GLU A 48 -25.17 -2.23 -27.21
C GLU A 48 -23.74 -2.74 -27.08
N GLY A 49 -23.52 -3.88 -26.49
CA GLY A 49 -22.19 -4.41 -26.29
C GLY A 49 -22.14 -5.91 -26.43
N ARG A 50 -20.94 -6.47 -26.38
CA ARG A 50 -20.71 -7.90 -26.45
C ARG A 50 -20.48 -8.46 -25.07
N LEU A 51 -20.99 -9.68 -24.81
CA LEU A 51 -20.75 -10.38 -23.55
C LEU A 51 -19.24 -10.56 -23.31
N ALA A 52 -18.47 -10.87 -24.36
CA ALA A 52 -17.03 -11.06 -24.23
C ALA A 52 -16.32 -9.79 -23.70
N GLU A 53 -16.76 -8.61 -24.13
CA GLU A 53 -16.22 -7.32 -23.63
C GLU A 53 -16.56 -7.12 -22.16
N THR A 54 -17.77 -7.46 -21.76
CA THR A 54 -18.22 -7.37 -20.36
C THR A 54 -17.38 -8.30 -19.46
N LEU A 55 -17.17 -9.53 -19.90
CA LEU A 55 -16.38 -10.50 -19.14
C LEU A 55 -14.91 -10.05 -19.03
N ALA A 56 -14.33 -9.53 -20.11
CA ALA A 56 -12.98 -9.01 -20.11
C ALA A 56 -12.85 -7.81 -19.16
N ALA A 57 -13.80 -6.88 -19.18
CA ALA A 57 -13.81 -5.72 -18.29
C ALA A 57 -13.93 -6.14 -16.82
N ARG A 58 -14.78 -7.12 -16.52
CA ARG A 58 -14.92 -7.67 -15.16
C ARG A 58 -13.64 -8.36 -14.68
N ARG A 59 -12.98 -9.09 -15.57
CA ARG A 59 -11.69 -9.72 -15.24
C ARG A 59 -10.64 -8.68 -14.88
N LEU A 60 -10.50 -7.64 -15.70
CA LEU A 60 -9.54 -6.56 -15.45
C LEU A 60 -9.83 -5.84 -14.12
N ALA A 61 -11.11 -5.55 -13.86
CA ALA A 61 -11.52 -4.92 -12.60
C ALA A 61 -11.20 -5.80 -11.40
N HIS A 62 -11.43 -7.10 -11.51
CA HIS A 62 -11.14 -8.05 -10.44
C HIS A 62 -9.63 -8.18 -10.18
N GLU A 63 -8.84 -8.29 -11.24
CA GLU A 63 -7.37 -8.34 -11.14
C GLU A 63 -6.82 -7.08 -10.47
N ALA A 64 -7.33 -5.90 -10.85
CA ALA A 64 -6.94 -4.63 -10.25
C ALA A 64 -7.33 -4.56 -8.76
N GLN A 65 -8.49 -5.10 -8.39
CA GLN A 65 -8.94 -5.19 -7.01
C GLN A 65 -8.00 -6.05 -6.17
N LEU A 66 -7.59 -7.20 -6.70
CA LEU A 66 -6.63 -8.08 -6.02
C LEU A 66 -5.27 -7.41 -5.87
N ALA A 67 -4.80 -6.70 -6.91
CA ALA A 67 -3.55 -5.96 -6.85
C ALA A 67 -3.60 -4.85 -5.79
N ALA A 68 -4.73 -4.14 -5.68
CA ALA A 68 -4.91 -3.10 -4.67
C ALA A 68 -4.91 -3.69 -3.25
N GLN A 69 -5.54 -4.84 -3.05
CA GLN A 69 -5.53 -5.52 -1.75
C GLN A 69 -4.13 -5.99 -1.37
N SER A 70 -3.39 -6.55 -2.30
CA SER A 70 -1.99 -6.96 -2.07
C SER A 70 -1.12 -5.76 -1.72
N ALA A 71 -1.24 -4.67 -2.46
CA ALA A 71 -0.50 -3.43 -2.18
C ALA A 71 -0.86 -2.85 -0.81
N ARG A 72 -2.10 -2.97 -0.38
CA ARG A 72 -2.54 -2.54 0.95
C ARG A 72 -1.83 -3.33 2.05
N LEU A 73 -1.74 -4.65 1.89
CA LEU A 73 -1.05 -5.50 2.86
C LEU A 73 0.44 -5.17 2.92
N ASP A 74 1.07 -4.94 1.77
CA ASP A 74 2.48 -4.53 1.70
C ASP A 74 2.70 -3.19 2.42
N ALA A 75 1.79 -2.24 2.23
CA ALA A 75 1.87 -0.93 2.89
C ALA A 75 1.73 -1.06 4.41
N ARG A 76 0.85 -1.93 4.89
CA ARG A 76 0.67 -2.19 6.32
C ARG A 76 1.91 -2.85 6.91
N GLU A 77 2.47 -3.83 6.23
CA GLU A 77 3.71 -4.49 6.67
C GLU A 77 4.86 -3.50 6.75
N ALA A 78 5.03 -2.65 5.73
CA ALA A 78 6.08 -1.64 5.70
C ALA A 78 5.91 -0.62 6.85
N TYR A 79 4.68 -0.22 7.15
CA TYR A 79 4.36 0.65 8.27
C TYR A 79 4.75 0.03 9.62
N TRP A 80 4.38 -1.23 9.83
CA TRP A 80 4.69 -1.91 11.09
C TRP A 80 6.20 -2.14 11.28
N ARG A 81 6.92 -2.43 10.20
CA ARG A 81 8.39 -2.52 10.25
C ARG A 81 9.00 -1.19 10.65
N LEU A 82 8.50 -0.09 10.09
CA LEU A 82 8.95 1.24 10.44
C LEU A 82 8.69 1.55 11.92
N MET A 83 7.51 1.20 12.42
CA MET A 83 7.15 1.42 13.83
C MET A 83 8.04 0.62 14.77
N LEU A 84 8.31 -0.65 14.45
CA LEU A 84 9.20 -1.50 15.24
C LEU A 84 10.62 -0.96 15.26
N ASP A 85 11.12 -0.48 14.11
CA ASP A 85 12.45 0.07 14.01
C ASP A 85 12.58 1.40 14.76
N ALA A 86 11.59 2.25 14.70
CA ALA A 86 11.52 3.49 15.47
C ALA A 86 11.55 3.19 16.98
N HIS A 87 10.85 2.14 17.41
CA HIS A 87 10.86 1.71 18.81
C HIS A 87 12.26 1.21 19.24
N ARG A 88 12.93 0.48 18.38
CA ARG A 88 14.31 0.03 18.62
C ARG A 88 15.29 1.20 18.72
N LEU A 89 15.13 2.20 17.86
CA LEU A 89 15.95 3.42 17.90
C LEU A 89 15.75 4.16 19.22
N TRP A 90 14.54 4.27 19.69
CA TRP A 90 14.24 4.89 20.98
C TRP A 90 14.90 4.11 22.13
N ALA A 91 14.81 2.79 22.14
CA ALA A 91 15.43 1.95 23.14
C ALA A 91 16.95 2.14 23.19
N LEU A 92 17.60 2.26 22.00
CA LEU A 92 19.02 2.52 21.91
C LEU A 92 19.40 3.92 22.42
N ASP A 93 18.57 4.92 22.17
CA ASP A 93 18.77 6.27 22.66
C ASP A 93 18.66 6.33 24.18
N GLU A 94 17.72 5.63 24.79
CA GLU A 94 17.60 5.49 26.24
C GLU A 94 18.84 4.82 26.85
N ASP A 95 19.35 3.78 26.24
CA ASP A 95 20.57 3.09 26.68
C ASP A 95 21.80 3.99 26.56
N ALA A 96 21.84 4.84 25.55
CA ALA A 96 22.93 5.79 25.35
C ALA A 96 22.89 6.96 26.36
N HIS A 97 21.73 7.22 26.96
CA HIS A 97 21.55 8.31 27.94
C HIS A 97 20.85 7.80 29.21
N PRO A 98 21.51 6.89 29.99
CA PRO A 98 20.88 6.27 31.14
C PRO A 98 20.58 7.18 32.34
N GLY A 99 21.01 8.43 32.29
CA GLY A 99 20.74 9.42 33.35
C GLY A 99 19.62 10.39 33.06
N HIS A 100 18.90 10.24 31.95
CA HIS A 100 17.94 11.24 31.41
C HIS A 100 16.48 10.91 31.71
N HIS A 101 16.21 10.19 32.78
CA HIS A 101 14.83 10.01 33.21
C HIS A 101 14.36 11.24 33.97
N PRO A 102 13.25 11.89 33.57
CA PRO A 102 12.66 12.95 34.37
C PRO A 102 12.27 12.41 35.74
N PRO A 103 12.49 13.17 36.80
CA PRO A 103 12.14 12.72 38.15
C PRO A 103 10.63 12.49 38.32
#